data_aa285c2d7ecb5e867192811610336132
#
_entry.id   aa285c2d7ecb5e867192811610336132
#
_cell.length_a   1.000
_cell.length_b   1.000
_cell.length_c   1.000
_cell.angle_alpha   90.00
_cell.angle_beta   90.00
_cell.angle_gamma   90.00
#
_symmetry.space_group_name_H-M   'P 1'
#
loop_
_entity.id
_entity.type
_entity.pdbx_description
1 polymer ?
#
loop_
_entity_poly.entity_id
_entity_poly.type
_entity_poly.pdbx_seq_one_letter_code
_entity_poly.pdbx_strand_id
1 'polypeptide(L)'
;MDPQFVLKTFCLDEKYSIDSKFNCYLVYIVQGNIVAHIGNNLRRLSEGFLLALPVESKVTFEALSSDSEIFLICLDEIPKSICIDDIVYSNVEDTHLHLPYRNVIDTPDLLKTFFLHTVNLLRKGINSSELKQMRVNELFLLLKVSLTPDEFSRFLKPLASIRGNFKARVLRVVDNSMNVNQLAAAVGMTRSNFLRSFKEEFKETPSGWLLRRRCKDVVTYFQTHDVPLKIAYQELRFSTISNLSAFCKRFIGKTPREIRLNKSQVDEEFIL
;
A
#
# COMPACT_ATOMS: atom_id res chain seq x y z
N MET A 1 -10.28 -1.09 5.26
CA MET A 1 -10.21 -0.73 3.82
C MET A 1 -10.47 -1.99 3.02
N ASP A 2 -11.06 -1.84 1.86
CA ASP A 2 -11.47 -3.00 1.07
C ASP A 2 -10.30 -3.52 0.24
N PRO A 3 -10.05 -4.84 0.19
CA PRO A 3 -9.07 -5.41 -0.70
C PRO A 3 -9.43 -5.09 -2.15
N GLN A 4 -8.43 -4.68 -2.94
CA GLN A 4 -8.65 -4.42 -4.35
C GLN A 4 -8.29 -5.67 -5.17
N PHE A 5 -9.20 -6.06 -6.04
CA PHE A 5 -9.03 -7.18 -6.96
C PHE A 5 -8.92 -6.61 -8.38
N VAL A 6 -7.84 -6.94 -9.06
CA VAL A 6 -7.58 -6.47 -10.43
C VAL A 6 -7.27 -7.68 -11.30
N LEU A 7 -7.99 -7.79 -12.41
CA LEU A 7 -7.71 -8.76 -13.47
C LEU A 7 -7.07 -8.02 -14.64
N LYS A 8 -5.90 -8.45 -15.08
CA LYS A 8 -5.16 -7.82 -16.18
C LYS A 8 -4.80 -8.87 -17.22
N THR A 9 -5.31 -8.64 -18.43
CA THR A 9 -4.96 -9.42 -19.63
C THR A 9 -3.86 -8.69 -20.40
N PHE A 10 -2.98 -9.43 -21.04
CA PHE A 10 -1.83 -8.94 -21.78
C PHE A 10 -1.86 -9.41 -23.24
N CYS A 11 -1.42 -8.52 -24.11
CA CYS A 11 -0.91 -8.93 -25.41
C CYS A 11 0.55 -9.41 -25.27
N LEU A 12 1.06 -10.08 -26.32
CA LEU A 12 2.48 -10.48 -26.38
C LEU A 12 3.39 -9.24 -26.20
N ASP A 13 4.45 -9.38 -25.42
CA ASP A 13 5.44 -8.34 -25.08
C ASP A 13 4.86 -7.12 -24.33
N GLU A 14 3.58 -7.12 -23.98
CA GLU A 14 2.98 -6.07 -23.16
C GLU A 14 3.57 -6.08 -21.75
N LYS A 15 3.84 -4.87 -21.23
CA LYS A 15 4.39 -4.67 -19.88
C LYS A 15 3.38 -3.99 -18.96
N TYR A 16 3.35 -4.46 -17.72
CA TYR A 16 2.54 -3.88 -16.66
C TYR A 16 3.37 -3.73 -15.39
N SER A 17 3.47 -2.51 -14.86
CA SER A 17 4.29 -2.23 -13.69
C SER A 17 3.44 -1.96 -12.46
N ILE A 18 3.85 -2.55 -11.34
CA ILE A 18 3.30 -2.31 -10.02
C ILE A 18 4.37 -1.60 -9.18
N ASP A 19 3.98 -0.48 -8.57
CA ASP A 19 4.75 0.20 -7.54
C ASP A 19 4.00 0.08 -6.21
N SER A 20 4.41 -0.89 -5.40
CA SER A 20 3.74 -1.24 -4.14
C SER A 20 4.22 -0.36 -2.99
N LYS A 21 4.06 0.97 -3.08
CA LYS A 21 4.55 1.92 -2.07
C LYS A 21 4.06 1.64 -0.66
N PHE A 22 2.80 1.21 -0.51
CA PHE A 22 2.14 1.11 0.79
C PHE A 22 1.39 -0.20 1.02
N ASN A 23 1.20 -1.00 -0.02
CA ASN A 23 0.39 -2.21 0.00
C ASN A 23 1.25 -3.41 -0.39
N CYS A 24 0.86 -4.59 0.06
CA CYS A 24 1.37 -5.84 -0.49
C CYS A 24 0.46 -6.34 -1.60
N TYR A 25 1.00 -7.15 -2.48
CA TYR A 25 0.22 -7.79 -3.52
C TYR A 25 0.43 -9.30 -3.51
N LEU A 26 -0.67 -10.01 -3.73
CA LEU A 26 -0.63 -11.40 -4.18
C LEU A 26 -0.95 -11.39 -5.68
N VAL A 27 -0.10 -12.01 -6.47
CA VAL A 27 -0.22 -12.06 -7.92
C VAL A 27 -0.32 -13.51 -8.36
N TYR A 28 -1.48 -13.91 -8.87
CA TYR A 28 -1.73 -15.25 -9.40
C TYR A 28 -1.70 -15.21 -10.93
N ILE A 29 -0.96 -16.13 -11.54
CA ILE A 29 -0.93 -16.29 -13.00
C ILE A 29 -2.12 -17.16 -13.40
N VAL A 30 -3.12 -16.52 -14.01
CA VAL A 30 -4.37 -17.18 -14.40
C VAL A 30 -4.17 -18.01 -15.65
N GLN A 31 -3.40 -17.48 -16.61
CA GLN A 31 -3.13 -18.11 -17.89
C GLN A 31 -1.84 -17.56 -18.50
N GLY A 32 -1.15 -18.38 -19.29
CA GLY A 32 0.01 -17.99 -20.09
C GLY A 32 1.33 -18.02 -19.35
N ASN A 33 2.34 -17.36 -19.94
CA ASN A 33 3.69 -17.26 -19.42
C ASN A 33 4.10 -15.80 -19.28
N ILE A 34 4.66 -15.44 -18.14
CA ILE A 34 5.00 -14.07 -17.77
C ILE A 34 6.40 -14.03 -17.17
N VAL A 35 7.16 -12.99 -17.48
CA VAL A 35 8.39 -12.64 -16.75
C VAL A 35 8.07 -11.52 -15.78
N ALA A 36 8.40 -11.74 -14.51
CA ALA A 36 8.40 -10.71 -13.49
C ALA A 36 9.81 -10.16 -13.31
N HIS A 37 9.99 -8.87 -13.56
CA HIS A 37 11.21 -8.12 -13.31
C HIS A 37 11.14 -7.53 -11.91
N ILE A 38 11.90 -8.08 -10.97
CA ILE A 38 11.90 -7.68 -9.54
C ILE A 38 13.30 -7.13 -9.21
N GLY A 39 13.43 -5.80 -9.19
CA GLY A 39 14.76 -5.18 -9.12
C GLY A 39 15.64 -5.65 -10.30
N ASN A 40 16.80 -6.22 -9.99
CA ASN A 40 17.73 -6.77 -11.00
C ASN A 40 17.47 -8.25 -11.34
N ASN A 41 16.43 -8.87 -10.78
CA ASN A 41 16.15 -10.28 -10.95
C ASN A 41 14.99 -10.50 -11.92
N LEU A 42 15.14 -11.50 -12.78
CA LEU A 42 14.09 -11.98 -13.70
C LEU A 42 13.50 -13.27 -13.20
N ARG A 43 12.18 -13.36 -13.16
CA ARG A 43 11.46 -14.56 -12.80
C ARG A 43 10.45 -14.95 -13.86
N ARG A 44 10.59 -16.15 -14.41
CA ARG A 44 9.56 -16.73 -15.28
C ARG A 44 8.48 -17.37 -14.41
N LEU A 45 7.25 -17.03 -14.68
CA LEU A 45 6.05 -17.50 -14.01
C LEU A 45 5.11 -18.05 -15.09
N SER A 46 4.56 -19.21 -14.86
CA SER A 46 3.54 -19.86 -15.71
C SER A 46 2.21 -19.93 -14.99
N GLU A 47 1.21 -20.35 -15.70
CA GLU A 47 -0.12 -20.64 -15.14
C GLU A 47 -0.04 -21.43 -13.84
N GLY A 48 -0.82 -21.04 -12.84
CA GLY A 48 -0.86 -21.68 -11.53
C GLY A 48 0.17 -21.18 -10.51
N PHE A 49 1.11 -20.29 -10.90
CA PHE A 49 2.03 -19.70 -9.93
C PHE A 49 1.38 -18.56 -9.15
N LEU A 50 1.70 -18.47 -7.86
CA LEU A 50 1.31 -17.40 -6.97
C LEU A 50 2.56 -16.71 -6.41
N LEU A 51 2.65 -15.40 -6.59
CA LEU A 51 3.74 -14.55 -6.13
C LEU A 51 3.25 -13.60 -5.03
N ALA A 52 3.99 -13.49 -3.94
CA ALA A 52 3.78 -12.51 -2.89
C ALA A 52 4.76 -11.33 -3.02
N LEU A 53 4.25 -10.12 -3.13
CA LEU A 53 5.05 -8.90 -3.23
C LEU A 53 4.93 -8.08 -1.95
N PRO A 54 6.04 -7.78 -1.25
CA PRO A 54 6.04 -6.93 -0.07
C PRO A 54 5.77 -5.45 -0.43
N VAL A 55 5.56 -4.62 0.59
CA VAL A 55 5.58 -3.16 0.43
C VAL A 55 6.94 -2.69 -0.10
N GLU A 56 6.94 -1.53 -0.75
CA GLU A 56 8.14 -0.91 -1.34
C GLU A 56 8.77 -1.72 -2.49
N SER A 57 8.00 -2.65 -3.09
CA SER A 57 8.43 -3.41 -4.25
C SER A 57 8.08 -2.68 -5.56
N LYS A 58 9.02 -2.69 -6.49
CA LYS A 58 8.76 -2.32 -7.90
C LYS A 58 8.91 -3.56 -8.75
N VAL A 59 7.83 -3.94 -9.41
CA VAL A 59 7.79 -5.14 -10.27
C VAL A 59 7.18 -4.78 -11.61
N THR A 60 7.81 -5.23 -12.68
CA THR A 60 7.25 -5.14 -14.03
C THR A 60 7.00 -6.55 -14.55
N PHE A 61 5.76 -6.81 -14.93
CA PHE A 61 5.35 -8.04 -15.58
C PHE A 61 5.40 -7.85 -17.09
N GLU A 62 5.97 -8.79 -17.81
CA GLU A 62 6.08 -8.83 -19.26
C GLU A 62 5.53 -10.16 -19.78
N ALA A 63 4.55 -10.10 -20.67
CA ALA A 63 3.93 -11.30 -21.22
C ALA A 63 4.83 -11.94 -22.28
N LEU A 64 5.07 -13.24 -22.15
CA LEU A 64 5.81 -14.06 -23.11
C LEU A 64 4.90 -14.81 -24.08
N SER A 65 3.59 -14.80 -23.86
CA SER A 65 2.59 -15.42 -24.72
C SER A 65 1.39 -14.47 -24.89
N SER A 66 0.74 -14.54 -26.04
CA SER A 66 -0.56 -13.91 -26.26
C SER A 66 -1.57 -14.46 -25.24
N ASP A 67 -2.54 -13.65 -24.86
CA ASP A 67 -3.61 -13.98 -23.93
C ASP A 67 -3.14 -14.34 -22.51
N SER A 68 -1.95 -13.87 -22.10
CA SER A 68 -1.50 -13.99 -20.72
C SER A 68 -2.40 -13.17 -19.79
N GLU A 69 -2.73 -13.73 -18.63
CA GLU A 69 -3.63 -13.08 -17.68
C GLU A 69 -3.12 -13.24 -16.26
N ILE A 70 -3.13 -12.15 -15.49
CA ILE A 70 -2.82 -12.15 -14.05
C ILE A 70 -4.00 -11.66 -13.24
N PHE A 71 -4.15 -12.24 -12.06
CA PHE A 71 -5.06 -11.77 -11.04
C PHE A 71 -4.29 -11.21 -9.86
N LEU A 72 -4.56 -9.95 -9.53
CA LEU A 72 -3.90 -9.18 -8.49
C LEU A 72 -4.84 -8.98 -7.31
N ILE A 73 -4.36 -9.30 -6.12
CA ILE A 73 -5.01 -8.98 -4.86
C ILE A 73 -4.12 -7.97 -4.13
N CYS A 74 -4.60 -6.73 -4.05
CA CYS A 74 -3.96 -5.69 -3.24
C CYS A 74 -4.40 -5.83 -1.79
N LEU A 75 -3.45 -6.01 -0.89
CA LEU A 75 -3.67 -6.23 0.53
C LEU A 75 -3.20 -5.02 1.32
N ASP A 76 -4.12 -4.45 2.08
CA ASP A 76 -3.85 -3.38 3.05
C ASP A 76 -3.41 -3.96 4.40
N GLU A 77 -3.92 -5.15 4.74
CA GLU A 77 -3.61 -5.86 5.97
C GLU A 77 -3.74 -7.38 5.78
N ILE A 78 -3.00 -8.13 6.57
CA ILE A 78 -3.19 -9.58 6.69
C ILE A 78 -4.40 -9.83 7.59
N PRO A 79 -5.31 -10.78 7.25
CA PRO A 79 -6.43 -11.13 8.10
C PRO A 79 -6.02 -11.40 9.54
N LYS A 80 -6.81 -10.91 10.51
CA LYS A 80 -6.53 -11.07 11.95
C LYS A 80 -6.52 -12.52 12.41
N SER A 81 -7.17 -13.41 11.66
CA SER A 81 -7.16 -14.86 11.87
C SER A 81 -5.79 -15.51 11.67
N ILE A 82 -4.87 -14.81 11.02
CA ILE A 82 -3.49 -15.28 10.83
C ILE A 82 -2.63 -14.70 11.95
N CYS A 83 -2.09 -15.56 12.82
CA CYS A 83 -1.14 -15.16 13.82
C CYS A 83 0.20 -14.84 13.14
N ILE A 84 0.72 -13.64 13.37
CA ILE A 84 2.04 -13.26 12.82
C ILE A 84 3.14 -14.05 13.49
N ASP A 85 2.96 -14.43 14.74
CA ASP A 85 3.93 -15.26 15.45
C ASP A 85 4.13 -16.59 14.73
N ASP A 86 3.08 -17.15 14.10
CA ASP A 86 3.19 -18.33 13.22
C ASP A 86 4.06 -18.05 11.97
N ILE A 87 4.21 -16.79 11.56
CA ILE A 87 4.99 -16.38 10.38
C ILE A 87 6.43 -15.99 10.76
N VAL A 88 6.61 -15.33 11.91
CA VAL A 88 7.89 -14.71 12.31
C VAL A 88 8.77 -15.67 13.12
N TYR A 89 8.16 -16.53 13.93
CA TYR A 89 8.88 -17.41 14.85
C TYR A 89 9.11 -18.84 14.35
N SER A 90 8.77 -19.15 13.11
CA SER A 90 9.34 -20.34 12.52
C SER A 90 10.87 -20.13 12.45
N ASN A 91 11.60 -20.81 13.34
CA ASN A 91 13.07 -20.78 13.45
C ASN A 91 13.72 -21.40 12.20
N VAL A 92 13.46 -20.82 11.05
CA VAL A 92 14.30 -21.04 9.88
C VAL A 92 15.51 -20.14 10.08
N GLU A 93 16.59 -20.69 10.61
CA GLU A 93 17.89 -20.04 10.62
C GLU A 93 18.11 -19.44 9.23
N ASP A 94 18.18 -18.11 9.17
CA ASP A 94 18.44 -17.33 7.96
C ASP A 94 19.90 -17.51 7.51
N THR A 95 20.36 -18.76 7.42
CA THR A 95 21.74 -19.11 6.99
C THR A 95 21.99 -18.82 5.51
N HIS A 96 20.96 -18.40 4.76
CA HIS A 96 21.09 -18.02 3.34
C HIS A 96 20.28 -16.77 3.00
N LEU A 97 20.75 -15.62 3.44
CA LEU A 97 20.20 -14.28 3.19
C LEU A 97 20.12 -13.87 1.71
N HIS A 98 20.51 -14.73 0.77
CA HIS A 98 20.63 -14.37 -0.66
C HIS A 98 19.83 -15.25 -1.63
N LEU A 99 18.83 -16.02 -1.18
CA LEU A 99 17.95 -16.72 -2.14
C LEU A 99 16.74 -15.84 -2.48
N PRO A 100 16.68 -15.21 -3.67
CA PRO A 100 15.65 -14.24 -4.06
C PRO A 100 14.28 -14.87 -4.38
N TYR A 101 14.02 -16.14 -4.00
CA TYR A 101 12.94 -16.93 -4.63
C TYR A 101 11.94 -17.56 -3.65
N ARG A 102 11.87 -17.09 -2.40
CA ARG A 102 10.99 -17.69 -1.37
C ARG A 102 9.53 -17.22 -1.40
N ASN A 103 9.22 -16.22 -2.23
CA ASN A 103 7.91 -15.57 -2.32
C ASN A 103 7.04 -16.04 -3.49
N VAL A 104 7.40 -17.14 -4.11
CA VAL A 104 6.64 -17.77 -5.21
C VAL A 104 6.37 -19.22 -4.89
N ILE A 105 5.14 -19.65 -5.13
CA ILE A 105 4.71 -21.04 -5.02
C ILE A 105 4.00 -21.47 -6.29
N ASP A 106 4.14 -22.74 -6.68
CA ASP A 106 3.19 -23.42 -7.54
C ASP A 106 2.00 -23.80 -6.68
N THR A 107 0.81 -23.32 -7.05
CA THR A 107 -0.35 -23.47 -6.17
C THR A 107 -0.91 -24.88 -6.22
N PRO A 108 -1.19 -25.50 -5.05
CA PRO A 108 -1.97 -26.74 -4.98
C PRO A 108 -3.36 -26.60 -5.63
N ASP A 109 -3.95 -27.71 -6.08
CA ASP A 109 -5.23 -27.73 -6.82
C ASP A 109 -6.37 -27.01 -6.09
N LEU A 110 -6.40 -27.09 -4.76
CA LEU A 110 -7.39 -26.39 -3.95
C LEU A 110 -7.29 -24.85 -4.11
N LEU A 111 -6.09 -24.32 -4.14
CA LEU A 111 -5.84 -22.90 -4.38
C LEU A 111 -6.09 -22.52 -5.84
N LYS A 112 -5.73 -23.36 -6.81
CA LYS A 112 -6.07 -23.16 -8.23
C LYS A 112 -7.58 -23.00 -8.41
N THR A 113 -8.35 -23.92 -7.85
CA THR A 113 -9.83 -23.89 -7.88
C THR A 113 -10.37 -22.58 -7.27
N PHE A 114 -9.83 -22.17 -6.13
CA PHE A 114 -10.18 -20.92 -5.48
C PHE A 114 -9.95 -19.71 -6.40
N PHE A 115 -8.77 -19.59 -7.01
CA PHE A 115 -8.42 -18.48 -7.88
C PHE A 115 -9.29 -18.45 -9.13
N LEU A 116 -9.47 -19.58 -9.83
CA LEU A 116 -10.32 -19.66 -11.01
C LEU A 116 -11.78 -19.32 -10.71
N HIS A 117 -12.30 -19.78 -9.57
CA HIS A 117 -13.65 -19.39 -9.14
C HIS A 117 -13.75 -17.89 -8.86
N THR A 118 -12.76 -17.30 -8.18
CA THR A 118 -12.74 -15.85 -7.89
C THR A 118 -12.67 -15.03 -9.18
N VAL A 119 -11.82 -15.41 -10.13
CA VAL A 119 -11.72 -14.76 -11.44
C VAL A 119 -13.05 -14.83 -12.20
N ASN A 120 -13.73 -15.98 -12.17
CA ASN A 120 -15.04 -16.13 -12.81
C ASN A 120 -16.11 -15.23 -12.18
N LEU A 121 -16.10 -15.02 -10.87
CA LEU A 121 -17.01 -14.06 -10.20
C LEU A 121 -16.74 -12.64 -10.70
N LEU A 122 -15.47 -12.24 -10.77
CA LEU A 122 -15.08 -10.92 -11.27
C LEU A 122 -15.49 -10.70 -12.73
N ARG A 123 -15.30 -11.69 -13.61
CA ARG A 123 -15.71 -11.62 -15.01
C ARG A 123 -17.25 -11.47 -15.16
N LYS A 124 -18.02 -11.98 -14.19
CA LYS A 124 -19.48 -11.78 -14.11
C LYS A 124 -19.88 -10.47 -13.44
N GLY A 125 -18.93 -9.59 -13.09
CA GLY A 125 -19.21 -8.32 -12.42
C GLY A 125 -19.55 -8.45 -10.94
N ILE A 126 -19.38 -9.62 -10.33
CA ILE A 126 -19.64 -9.86 -8.89
C ILE A 126 -18.38 -9.49 -8.11
N ASN A 127 -18.34 -8.27 -7.58
CA ASN A 127 -17.14 -7.71 -6.93
C ASN A 127 -17.43 -6.82 -5.72
N SER A 128 -18.49 -7.11 -4.95
CA SER A 128 -18.80 -6.32 -3.74
C SER A 128 -17.64 -6.36 -2.73
N SER A 129 -17.57 -5.33 -1.88
CA SER A 129 -16.57 -5.18 -0.84
C SER A 129 -16.57 -6.36 0.13
N GLU A 130 -17.77 -6.77 0.57
CA GLU A 130 -17.97 -7.89 1.50
C GLU A 130 -17.45 -9.19 0.88
N LEU A 131 -17.76 -9.44 -0.40
CA LEU A 131 -17.29 -10.63 -1.10
C LEU A 131 -15.75 -10.64 -1.17
N LYS A 132 -15.12 -9.53 -1.52
CA LYS A 132 -13.65 -9.43 -1.57
C LYS A 132 -13.03 -9.72 -0.21
N GLN A 133 -13.58 -9.16 0.87
CA GLN A 133 -13.10 -9.41 2.22
C GLN A 133 -13.24 -10.89 2.63
N MET A 134 -14.39 -11.51 2.32
CA MET A 134 -14.61 -12.94 2.56
C MET A 134 -13.63 -13.80 1.75
N ARG A 135 -13.42 -13.48 0.47
CA ARG A 135 -12.47 -14.21 -0.39
C ARG A 135 -11.03 -14.06 0.10
N VAL A 136 -10.61 -12.90 0.61
CA VAL A 136 -9.28 -12.76 1.21
C VAL A 136 -9.14 -13.62 2.46
N ASN A 137 -10.12 -13.62 3.35
CA ASN A 137 -10.09 -14.47 4.55
C ASN A 137 -10.02 -15.97 4.19
N GLU A 138 -10.83 -16.40 3.22
CA GLU A 138 -10.82 -17.78 2.71
C GLU A 138 -9.46 -18.14 2.10
N LEU A 139 -8.87 -17.27 1.27
CA LEU A 139 -7.55 -17.49 0.68
C LEU A 139 -6.48 -17.80 1.73
N PHE A 140 -6.43 -17.01 2.80
CA PHE A 140 -5.44 -17.23 3.85
C PHE A 140 -5.68 -18.52 4.63
N LEU A 141 -6.93 -18.93 4.82
CA LEU A 141 -7.25 -20.23 5.40
C LEU A 141 -6.82 -21.37 4.48
N LEU A 142 -7.11 -21.27 3.18
CA LEU A 142 -6.70 -22.25 2.17
C LEU A 142 -5.17 -22.34 2.06
N LEU A 143 -4.45 -21.22 2.09
CA LEU A 143 -2.98 -21.21 2.12
C LEU A 143 -2.46 -21.98 3.35
N LYS A 144 -3.06 -21.74 4.54
CA LYS A 144 -2.66 -22.42 5.78
C LYS A 144 -2.91 -23.94 5.75
N VAL A 145 -3.96 -24.38 5.08
CA VAL A 145 -4.30 -25.82 4.98
C VAL A 145 -3.52 -26.51 3.86
N SER A 146 -3.23 -25.80 2.77
CA SER A 146 -2.61 -26.38 1.57
C SER A 146 -1.08 -26.43 1.60
N LEU A 147 -0.45 -25.62 2.45
CA LEU A 147 1.00 -25.53 2.57
C LEU A 147 1.46 -26.14 3.89
N THR A 148 2.66 -26.70 3.90
CA THR A 148 3.31 -27.05 5.18
C THR A 148 3.56 -25.77 6.01
N PRO A 149 3.69 -25.87 7.34
CA PRO A 149 3.95 -24.70 8.19
C PRO A 149 5.16 -23.89 7.75
N ASP A 150 6.20 -24.56 7.27
CA ASP A 150 7.43 -23.94 6.81
C ASP A 150 7.24 -23.23 5.44
N GLU A 151 6.55 -23.83 4.49
CA GLU A 151 6.21 -23.20 3.20
C GLU A 151 5.29 -21.99 3.42
N PHE A 152 4.28 -22.14 4.27
CA PHE A 152 3.35 -21.06 4.63
C PHE A 152 4.08 -19.87 5.23
N SER A 153 4.95 -20.13 6.22
CA SER A 153 5.76 -19.09 6.86
C SER A 153 6.68 -18.40 5.85
N ARG A 154 7.42 -19.16 5.05
CA ARG A 154 8.33 -18.62 4.02
C ARG A 154 7.59 -17.79 2.96
N PHE A 155 6.45 -18.27 2.49
CA PHE A 155 5.65 -17.57 1.49
C PHE A 155 5.07 -16.25 2.02
N LEU A 156 4.61 -16.22 3.27
CA LEU A 156 3.99 -15.04 3.87
C LEU A 156 4.98 -14.07 4.53
N LYS A 157 6.24 -14.47 4.75
CA LYS A 157 7.26 -13.60 5.37
C LYS A 157 7.37 -12.22 4.69
N PRO A 158 7.33 -12.09 3.34
CA PRO A 158 7.31 -10.78 2.67
C PRO A 158 6.09 -9.94 3.04
N LEU A 159 4.94 -10.56 3.26
CA LEU A 159 3.70 -9.87 3.60
C LEU A 159 3.67 -9.42 5.08
N ALA A 160 4.48 -10.00 5.95
CA ALA A 160 4.56 -9.59 7.35
C ALA A 160 4.99 -8.13 7.50
N SER A 161 5.70 -7.57 6.51
CA SER A 161 6.07 -6.16 6.45
C SER A 161 4.87 -5.20 6.47
N ILE A 162 3.68 -5.63 6.05
CA ILE A 162 2.45 -4.81 6.15
C ILE A 162 2.15 -4.42 7.60
N ARG A 163 2.27 -5.39 8.54
CA ARG A 163 2.01 -5.11 9.96
C ARG A 163 3.20 -4.44 10.64
N GLY A 164 4.42 -4.80 10.22
CA GLY A 164 5.66 -4.24 10.77
C GLY A 164 5.95 -2.81 10.32
N ASN A 165 5.44 -2.38 9.17
CA ASN A 165 5.72 -1.05 8.65
C ASN A 165 4.77 -0.01 9.24
N PHE A 166 5.11 0.47 10.43
CA PHE A 166 4.39 1.56 11.11
C PHE A 166 4.27 2.81 10.21
N LYS A 167 5.33 3.14 9.47
CA LYS A 167 5.37 4.28 8.56
C LYS A 167 4.32 4.15 7.44
N ALA A 168 4.21 2.98 6.81
CA ALA A 168 3.20 2.73 5.78
C ALA A 168 1.77 2.84 6.33
N ARG A 169 1.50 2.31 7.56
CA ARG A 169 0.20 2.45 8.21
C ARG A 169 -0.17 3.91 8.45
N VAL A 170 0.78 4.71 8.95
CA VAL A 170 0.58 6.15 9.18
C VAL A 170 0.28 6.85 7.86
N LEU A 171 1.10 6.63 6.82
CA LEU A 171 0.93 7.29 5.52
C LEU A 171 -0.39 6.94 4.83
N ARG A 172 -0.91 5.74 5.07
CA ARG A 172 -2.19 5.27 4.51
C ARG A 172 -3.40 5.94 5.15
N VAL A 173 -3.38 6.12 6.48
CA VAL A 173 -4.56 6.59 7.22
C VAL A 173 -4.57 8.10 7.44
N VAL A 174 -3.43 8.78 7.25
CA VAL A 174 -3.32 10.20 7.55
C VAL A 174 -4.20 11.04 6.62
N ASP A 175 -5.06 11.85 7.23
CA ASP A 175 -5.82 12.92 6.59
C ASP A 175 -5.32 14.29 7.13
N ASN A 176 -5.35 15.30 6.29
CA ASN A 176 -4.87 16.65 6.58
C ASN A 176 -5.64 17.36 7.72
N SER A 177 -6.80 16.85 8.08
CA SER A 177 -7.62 17.34 9.20
C SER A 177 -7.32 16.65 10.53
N MET A 178 -6.55 15.56 10.53
CA MET A 178 -6.29 14.75 11.72
C MET A 178 -5.32 15.44 12.68
N ASN A 179 -5.65 15.34 13.97
CA ASN A 179 -4.70 15.60 15.04
C ASN A 179 -3.98 14.30 15.45
N VAL A 180 -2.96 14.42 16.30
CA VAL A 180 -2.13 13.30 16.75
C VAL A 180 -2.95 12.17 17.40
N ASN A 181 -4.00 12.51 18.18
CA ASN A 181 -4.83 11.51 18.84
C ASN A 181 -5.67 10.70 17.83
N GLN A 182 -6.25 11.41 16.86
CA GLN A 182 -7.01 10.79 15.77
C GLN A 182 -6.12 9.88 14.91
N LEU A 183 -4.89 10.33 14.61
CA LEU A 183 -3.94 9.53 13.84
C LEU A 183 -3.50 8.29 14.63
N ALA A 184 -3.22 8.42 15.92
CA ALA A 184 -2.89 7.28 16.80
C ALA A 184 -4.04 6.25 16.83
N ALA A 185 -5.28 6.72 16.98
CA ALA A 185 -6.47 5.86 16.97
C ALA A 185 -6.65 5.17 15.61
N ALA A 186 -6.46 5.90 14.50
CA ALA A 186 -6.57 5.36 13.15
C ALA A 186 -5.56 4.23 12.84
N VAL A 187 -4.36 4.29 13.42
CA VAL A 187 -3.37 3.20 13.34
C VAL A 187 -3.54 2.13 14.41
N GLY A 188 -4.58 2.23 15.27
CA GLY A 188 -4.89 1.23 16.32
C GLY A 188 -3.92 1.25 17.49
N MET A 189 -3.33 2.41 17.83
CA MET A 189 -2.34 2.53 18.89
C MET A 189 -2.77 3.50 19.99
N THR A 190 -2.29 3.25 21.24
CA THR A 190 -2.38 4.27 22.29
C THR A 190 -1.49 5.46 21.93
N ARG A 191 -1.86 6.67 22.40
CA ARG A 191 -1.09 7.89 22.15
C ARG A 191 0.39 7.73 22.51
N SER A 192 0.69 7.16 23.66
CA SER A 192 2.07 7.01 24.15
C SER A 192 2.92 6.11 23.26
N ASN A 193 2.37 4.95 22.88
CA ASN A 193 3.05 4.02 21.97
C ASN A 193 3.22 4.64 20.58
N PHE A 194 2.18 5.35 20.09
CA PHE A 194 2.23 6.05 18.81
C PHE A 194 3.34 7.10 18.78
N LEU A 195 3.45 7.97 19.80
CA LEU A 195 4.48 9.01 19.86
C LEU A 195 5.89 8.42 19.81
N ARG A 196 6.14 7.31 20.55
CA ARG A 196 7.44 6.63 20.56
C ARG A 196 7.77 6.04 19.19
N SER A 197 6.89 5.22 18.65
CA SER A 197 7.09 4.58 17.33
C SER A 197 7.21 5.60 16.21
N PHE A 198 6.45 6.71 16.29
CA PHE A 198 6.53 7.76 15.30
C PHE A 198 7.89 8.45 15.29
N LYS A 199 8.42 8.79 16.50
CA LYS A 199 9.75 9.40 16.62
C LYS A 199 10.86 8.44 16.16
N GLU A 200 10.72 7.15 16.42
CA GLU A 200 11.67 6.12 15.99
C GLU A 200 11.71 5.98 14.46
N GLU A 201 10.55 5.96 13.79
CA GLU A 201 10.44 5.72 12.34
C GLU A 201 10.61 6.99 11.49
N PHE A 202 9.97 8.10 11.90
CA PHE A 202 9.97 9.34 11.13
C PHE A 202 11.09 10.30 11.53
N LYS A 203 11.83 10.01 12.63
CA LYS A 203 12.90 10.83 13.21
C LYS A 203 12.47 12.23 13.65
N GLU A 204 11.16 12.42 13.83
CA GLU A 204 10.54 13.69 14.20
C GLU A 204 9.26 13.49 15.01
N THR A 205 8.68 14.59 15.52
CA THR A 205 7.42 14.51 16.26
C THR A 205 6.21 14.46 15.33
N PRO A 206 5.14 13.69 15.68
CA PRO A 206 3.92 13.64 14.87
C PRO A 206 3.29 15.02 14.63
N SER A 207 3.32 15.90 15.65
CA SER A 207 2.75 17.26 15.52
C SER A 207 3.51 18.11 14.51
N GLY A 208 4.85 18.07 14.53
CA GLY A 208 5.69 18.78 13.57
C GLY A 208 5.48 18.25 12.16
N TRP A 209 5.46 16.92 12.01
CA TRP A 209 5.23 16.28 10.73
C TRP A 209 3.85 16.59 10.13
N LEU A 210 2.77 16.51 10.92
CA LEU A 210 1.42 16.89 10.47
C LEU A 210 1.35 18.35 10.06
N LEU A 211 2.01 19.24 10.82
CA LEU A 211 2.05 20.66 10.50
C LEU A 211 2.76 20.92 9.16
N ARG A 212 3.95 20.32 8.95
CA ARG A 212 4.67 20.46 7.67
C ARG A 212 3.86 19.92 6.49
N ARG A 213 3.24 18.75 6.66
CA ARG A 213 2.37 18.18 5.64
C ARG A 213 1.24 19.15 5.29
N ARG A 214 0.56 19.70 6.30
CA ARG A 214 -0.52 20.67 6.10
C ARG A 214 -0.04 21.94 5.42
N CYS A 215 1.14 22.44 5.76
CA CYS A 215 1.76 23.58 5.07
C CYS A 215 2.00 23.27 3.59
N LYS A 216 2.58 22.10 3.27
CA LYS A 216 2.81 21.66 1.89
C LYS A 216 1.52 21.58 1.09
N ASP A 217 0.46 20.99 1.66
CA ASP A 217 -0.83 20.88 0.98
C ASP A 217 -1.46 22.23 0.70
N VAL A 218 -1.39 23.17 1.67
CA VAL A 218 -1.88 24.54 1.49
C VAL A 218 -1.09 25.26 0.39
N VAL A 219 0.22 25.13 0.37
CA VAL A 219 1.07 25.73 -0.67
C VAL A 219 0.75 25.14 -2.03
N THR A 220 0.74 23.80 -2.15
CA THR A 220 0.42 23.11 -3.39
C THR A 220 -0.96 23.51 -3.90
N TYR A 221 -1.94 23.57 -3.01
CA TYR A 221 -3.31 23.99 -3.37
C TYR A 221 -3.32 25.38 -4.00
N PHE A 222 -2.70 26.37 -3.38
CA PHE A 222 -2.69 27.75 -3.90
C PHE A 222 -1.81 27.92 -5.15
N GLN A 223 -0.86 27.05 -5.39
CA GLN A 223 -0.05 27.04 -6.62
C GLN A 223 -0.80 26.40 -7.80
N THR A 224 -1.68 25.43 -7.54
CA THR A 224 -2.36 24.65 -8.58
C THR A 224 -3.80 25.14 -8.85
N HIS A 225 -4.43 25.83 -7.88
CA HIS A 225 -5.82 26.27 -7.97
C HIS A 225 -5.93 27.79 -7.85
N ASP A 226 -6.58 28.40 -8.83
CA ASP A 226 -6.89 29.85 -8.80
C ASP A 226 -8.37 30.04 -8.45
N VAL A 227 -8.70 29.74 -7.19
CA VAL A 227 -10.09 29.85 -6.67
C VAL A 227 -10.19 30.92 -5.58
N PRO A 228 -11.35 31.56 -5.38
CA PRO A 228 -11.56 32.52 -4.30
C PRO A 228 -11.27 31.91 -2.92
N LEU A 229 -10.77 32.73 -1.97
CA LEU A 229 -10.50 32.27 -0.60
C LEU A 229 -11.73 31.68 0.09
N LYS A 230 -12.93 32.12 -0.32
CA LYS A 230 -14.21 31.58 0.16
C LYS A 230 -14.43 30.12 -0.21
N ILE A 231 -13.80 29.64 -1.27
CA ILE A 231 -13.82 28.21 -1.67
C ILE A 231 -12.63 27.49 -1.02
N ALA A 232 -11.44 28.09 -1.10
CA ALA A 232 -10.19 27.51 -0.61
C ALA A 232 -10.24 27.10 0.87
N TYR A 233 -10.85 27.89 1.77
CA TYR A 233 -10.87 27.53 3.19
C TYR A 233 -11.74 26.28 3.45
N GLN A 234 -12.79 26.07 2.67
CA GLN A 234 -13.66 24.89 2.78
C GLN A 234 -12.96 23.63 2.28
N GLU A 235 -12.34 23.70 1.08
CA GLU A 235 -11.63 22.58 0.48
C GLU A 235 -10.41 22.17 1.30
N LEU A 236 -9.71 23.14 1.86
CA LEU A 236 -8.59 22.91 2.79
C LEU A 236 -9.06 22.61 4.23
N ARG A 237 -10.38 22.49 4.46
CA ARG A 237 -10.99 22.14 5.75
C ARG A 237 -10.56 23.07 6.90
N PHE A 238 -10.49 24.36 6.65
CA PHE A 238 -10.39 25.37 7.70
C PHE A 238 -11.79 25.83 8.12
N SER A 239 -11.96 26.18 9.39
CA SER A 239 -13.25 26.62 9.93
C SER A 239 -13.67 28.00 9.41
N THR A 240 -12.70 28.88 9.10
CA THR A 240 -12.96 30.22 8.56
C THR A 240 -11.82 30.68 7.63
N ILE A 241 -12.11 31.68 6.78
CA ILE A 241 -11.10 32.36 5.94
C ILE A 241 -10.00 32.99 6.81
N SER A 242 -10.38 33.56 7.95
CA SER A 242 -9.43 34.17 8.90
C SER A 242 -8.45 33.14 9.46
N ASN A 243 -8.92 31.93 9.80
CA ASN A 243 -8.07 30.84 10.28
C ASN A 243 -7.11 30.35 9.21
N LEU A 244 -7.55 30.25 7.95
CA LEU A 244 -6.67 29.91 6.83
C LEU A 244 -5.57 30.97 6.65
N SER A 245 -5.96 32.25 6.65
CA SER A 245 -5.03 33.39 6.48
C SER A 245 -4.02 33.47 7.64
N ALA A 246 -4.50 33.29 8.87
CA ALA A 246 -3.64 33.25 10.07
C ALA A 246 -2.67 32.06 10.03
N PHE A 247 -3.14 30.87 9.60
CA PHE A 247 -2.31 29.69 9.41
C PHE A 247 -1.19 29.94 8.39
N CYS A 248 -1.53 30.49 7.22
CA CYS A 248 -0.55 30.80 6.17
C CYS A 248 0.50 31.77 6.68
N LYS A 249 0.09 32.87 7.33
CA LYS A 249 1.02 33.87 7.86
C LYS A 249 1.89 33.31 8.98
N ARG A 250 1.33 32.50 9.87
CA ARG A 250 2.03 31.97 11.04
C ARG A 250 3.02 30.86 10.70
N PHE A 251 2.63 29.92 9.83
CA PHE A 251 3.40 28.69 9.61
C PHE A 251 4.10 28.63 8.25
N ILE A 252 3.64 29.42 7.25
CA ILE A 252 4.26 29.51 5.93
C ILE A 252 4.99 30.85 5.75
N GLY A 253 4.72 31.84 6.62
CA GLY A 253 5.32 33.16 6.55
C GLY A 253 4.76 34.07 5.46
N LYS A 254 3.81 33.59 4.66
CA LYS A 254 3.23 34.30 3.51
C LYS A 254 1.72 34.30 3.60
N THR A 255 1.07 35.32 3.05
CA THR A 255 -0.38 35.34 2.89
C THR A 255 -0.81 34.42 1.75
N PRO A 256 -2.08 33.95 1.71
CA PRO A 256 -2.60 33.14 0.60
C PRO A 256 -2.39 33.79 -0.79
N ARG A 257 -2.48 35.13 -0.84
CA ARG A 257 -2.24 35.90 -2.07
C ARG A 257 -0.78 35.85 -2.50
N GLU A 258 0.15 35.99 -1.57
CA GLU A 258 1.58 35.92 -1.85
C GLU A 258 2.00 34.50 -2.28
N ILE A 259 1.39 33.45 -1.71
CA ILE A 259 1.65 32.05 -2.12
C ILE A 259 1.23 31.84 -3.58
N ARG A 260 0.08 32.39 -4.01
CA ARG A 260 -0.39 32.32 -5.41
C ARG A 260 0.53 33.03 -6.40
N LEU A 261 1.05 34.18 -6.03
CA LEU A 261 1.90 34.98 -6.90
C LEU A 261 3.29 34.34 -7.10
N ASN A 262 3.79 33.63 -6.11
CA ASN A 262 5.10 32.99 -6.15
C ASN A 262 5.02 31.53 -6.67
N LYS A 263 4.52 31.33 -7.88
CA LYS A 263 4.43 29.99 -8.50
C LYS A 263 5.78 29.29 -8.76
N SER A 264 6.90 30.02 -8.64
CA SER A 264 8.23 29.54 -9.07
C SER A 264 9.24 29.33 -7.92
N GLN A 265 8.94 29.71 -6.69
CA GLN A 265 9.90 29.62 -5.58
C GLN A 265 9.18 29.38 -4.24
N VAL A 266 8.89 28.11 -3.98
CA VAL A 266 8.82 27.64 -2.60
C VAL A 266 9.85 26.52 -2.50
N ASP A 267 11.08 26.94 -2.18
CA ASP A 267 12.15 26.03 -1.80
C ASP A 267 11.69 25.19 -0.62
N GLU A 268 12.02 23.89 -0.63
CA GLU A 268 11.73 22.94 0.45
C GLU A 268 12.32 23.40 1.81
N GLU A 269 13.14 24.41 1.81
CA GLU A 269 13.84 25.00 2.96
C GLU A 269 12.95 25.87 3.90
N PHE A 270 11.74 26.24 3.50
CA PHE A 270 10.86 27.12 4.28
C PHE A 270 9.79 26.39 5.13
N ILE A 271 9.81 25.09 5.19
CA ILE A 271 8.89 24.33 6.06
C ILE A 271 9.65 23.92 7.32
N LEU A 272 9.74 24.84 8.27
CA LEU A 272 10.27 24.59 9.62
C LEU A 272 9.38 23.64 10.40
#